data_207ed4d78b8183e784abaa537d29725c
#
_entry.id   207ed4d78b8183e784abaa537d29725c
#
_cell.length_a   1.000
_cell.length_b   1.000
_cell.length_c   1.000
_cell.angle_alpha   90.00
_cell.angle_beta   90.00
_cell.angle_gamma   90.00
#
_symmetry.space_group_name_H-M   'P 1'
#
loop_
_entity.id
_entity.type
_entity.pdbx_description
1 polymer ?
#
loop_
_entity_poly.entity_id
_entity_poly.type
_entity_poly.pdbx_seq_one_letter_code
_entity_poly.pdbx_strand_id
1 'polypeptide(L)'
;IMCAKKVTKAPAEVDTTGHEWDGIQEFNNPLPRWWVWVFYATIIWGIWYTIAYPAWPLIHGATQGYLGQDTRADVAAEIKRFDDANADIKAKLIAAPLTGIAGNDELNQYATSAGSAVFKTWCAQCHGSGAGGVQGKGYPNLTDNDWLWGGDMDAIYTTINHGIRNTTDADARYSEMPKFGVDQLLDETQIGQVVEYVLQLSGQEHD
;
A
#
# COMPACT_ATOMS: atom_id res chain seq x y z
N ILE A 1 -27.70 36.08 -17.31
CA ILE A 1 -27.03 36.79 -16.23
C ILE A 1 -28.12 37.59 -15.51
N MET A 2 -28.68 37.03 -14.42
CA MET A 2 -29.65 37.70 -13.60
C MET A 2 -28.93 38.56 -12.57
N CYS A 3 -29.00 39.86 -12.72
CA CYS A 3 -28.50 40.82 -11.73
C CYS A 3 -29.24 40.60 -10.39
N ALA A 4 -28.51 40.22 -9.36
CA ALA A 4 -28.99 40.26 -7.99
C ALA A 4 -29.39 41.67 -7.65
N LYS A 5 -30.62 41.90 -7.21
CA LYS A 5 -31.05 43.19 -6.67
C LYS A 5 -30.17 43.52 -5.47
N LYS A 6 -29.33 44.52 -5.58
CA LYS A 6 -28.48 45.03 -4.51
C LYS A 6 -29.39 45.36 -3.31
N VAL A 7 -29.15 44.68 -2.18
CA VAL A 7 -29.77 45.05 -0.93
C VAL A 7 -29.29 46.46 -0.57
N THR A 8 -30.16 47.44 -0.67
CA THR A 8 -29.88 48.85 -0.47
C THR A 8 -30.10 49.34 0.97
N LYS A 9 -30.29 48.38 1.92
CA LYS A 9 -30.43 48.72 3.34
C LYS A 9 -29.05 48.91 3.97
N ALA A 10 -28.91 49.92 4.81
CA ALA A 10 -27.73 50.12 5.62
C ALA A 10 -27.55 48.89 6.58
N PRO A 11 -26.33 48.48 6.93
CA PRO A 11 -26.08 47.32 7.80
C PRO A 11 -26.84 47.36 9.12
N ALA A 12 -27.16 48.53 9.65
CA ALA A 12 -27.94 48.72 10.88
C ALA A 12 -29.45 48.44 10.73
N GLU A 13 -29.96 48.27 9.48
CA GLU A 13 -31.38 47.99 9.21
C GLU A 13 -31.67 46.54 8.81
N VAL A 14 -30.66 45.66 8.84
CA VAL A 14 -30.83 44.24 8.48
C VAL A 14 -31.16 43.48 9.75
N ASP A 15 -32.32 42.82 9.77
CA ASP A 15 -32.74 41.94 10.89
C ASP A 15 -31.77 40.77 11.00
N THR A 16 -31.49 40.36 12.24
CA THR A 16 -30.69 39.14 12.51
C THR A 16 -31.62 37.95 12.71
N THR A 17 -31.05 36.73 12.61
CA THR A 17 -31.81 35.47 12.82
C THR A 17 -32.18 35.27 14.29
N GLY A 18 -31.66 36.09 15.22
CA GLY A 18 -31.82 35.95 16.67
C GLY A 18 -30.90 34.94 17.33
N HIS A 19 -30.05 34.27 16.55
CA HIS A 19 -29.00 33.41 17.07
C HIS A 19 -27.68 34.16 17.19
N GLU A 20 -26.96 33.89 18.29
CA GLU A 20 -25.65 34.50 18.55
C GLU A 20 -24.67 33.41 19.01
N TRP A 21 -23.45 33.41 18.44
CA TRP A 21 -22.34 32.56 18.83
C TRP A 21 -21.11 33.43 19.07
N ASP A 22 -20.64 33.43 20.29
CA ASP A 22 -19.44 34.22 20.71
C ASP A 22 -19.50 35.71 20.30
N GLY A 23 -20.68 36.34 20.38
CA GLY A 23 -20.86 37.75 20.00
C GLY A 23 -21.08 37.98 18.50
N ILE A 24 -21.12 36.92 17.68
CA ILE A 24 -21.38 37.00 16.25
C ILE A 24 -22.82 36.65 15.95
N GLN A 25 -23.53 37.54 15.28
CA GLN A 25 -24.92 37.34 14.85
C GLN A 25 -24.98 37.22 13.32
N GLU A 26 -25.91 36.41 12.83
CA GLU A 26 -26.18 36.23 11.41
C GLU A 26 -27.27 37.19 10.94
N PHE A 27 -27.07 37.79 9.78
CA PHE A 27 -28.10 38.58 9.12
C PHE A 27 -29.15 37.67 8.49
N ASN A 28 -30.42 37.97 8.74
CA ASN A 28 -31.56 37.25 8.14
C ASN A 28 -31.78 37.68 6.68
N ASN A 29 -30.82 37.38 5.81
CA ASN A 29 -30.91 37.69 4.39
C ASN A 29 -31.49 36.51 3.63
N PRO A 30 -32.44 36.76 2.67
CA PRO A 30 -32.95 35.70 1.82
C PRO A 30 -31.82 35.15 0.94
N LEU A 31 -31.81 33.81 0.80
CA LEU A 31 -30.84 33.15 -0.07
C LEU A 31 -30.93 33.61 -1.52
N PRO A 32 -29.83 33.77 -2.25
CA PRO A 32 -29.84 34.12 -3.65
C PRO A 32 -30.66 33.08 -4.46
N ARG A 33 -31.55 33.54 -5.34
CA ARG A 33 -32.41 32.65 -6.11
C ARG A 33 -31.68 31.61 -6.93
N TRP A 34 -30.55 31.99 -7.53
CA TRP A 34 -29.74 31.05 -8.29
C TRP A 34 -29.19 29.91 -7.41
N TRP A 35 -28.77 30.23 -6.18
CA TRP A 35 -28.30 29.24 -5.21
C TRP A 35 -29.43 28.27 -4.81
N VAL A 36 -30.61 28.76 -4.54
CA VAL A 36 -31.78 27.95 -4.20
C VAL A 36 -32.12 26.99 -5.35
N TRP A 37 -32.07 27.44 -6.60
CA TRP A 37 -32.31 26.58 -7.76
C TRP A 37 -31.24 25.49 -7.92
N VAL A 38 -29.94 25.84 -7.73
CA VAL A 38 -28.87 24.84 -7.73
C VAL A 38 -29.09 23.81 -6.61
N PHE A 39 -29.45 24.27 -5.42
CA PHE A 39 -29.72 23.40 -4.28
C PHE A 39 -30.86 22.41 -4.57
N TYR A 40 -31.97 22.86 -5.10
CA TYR A 40 -33.08 21.95 -5.49
C TYR A 40 -32.66 21.00 -6.63
N ALA A 41 -31.88 21.46 -7.58
CA ALA A 41 -31.35 20.61 -8.64
C ALA A 41 -30.46 19.49 -8.08
N THR A 42 -29.62 19.77 -7.09
CA THR A 42 -28.81 18.73 -6.43
C THR A 42 -29.65 17.72 -5.63
N ILE A 43 -30.75 18.17 -4.99
CA ILE A 43 -31.67 17.27 -4.31
C ILE A 43 -32.36 16.33 -5.31
N ILE A 44 -32.88 16.87 -6.41
CA ILE A 44 -33.55 16.07 -7.46
C ILE A 44 -32.55 15.07 -8.05
N TRP A 45 -31.33 15.53 -8.35
CA TRP A 45 -30.26 14.66 -8.84
C TRP A 45 -29.89 13.58 -7.82
N GLY A 46 -29.78 13.93 -6.53
CA GLY A 46 -29.51 12.98 -5.46
C GLY A 46 -30.56 11.88 -5.34
N ILE A 47 -31.86 12.24 -5.40
CA ILE A 47 -32.97 11.28 -5.41
C ILE A 47 -32.86 10.36 -6.63
N TRP A 48 -32.68 10.93 -7.81
CA TRP A 48 -32.48 10.14 -9.03
C TRP A 48 -31.27 9.19 -8.90
N TYR A 49 -30.14 9.68 -8.36
CA TYR A 49 -28.94 8.89 -8.15
C TYR A 49 -29.19 7.65 -7.27
N THR A 50 -29.92 7.80 -6.17
CA THR A 50 -30.22 6.67 -5.27
C THR A 50 -31.16 5.62 -5.87
N ILE A 51 -31.89 5.98 -6.93
CA ILE A 51 -32.75 5.04 -7.70
C ILE A 51 -31.92 4.39 -8.81
N ALA A 52 -31.02 5.16 -9.46
CA ALA A 52 -30.25 4.71 -10.61
C ALA A 52 -29.08 3.79 -10.23
N TYR A 53 -28.44 4.06 -9.10
CA TYR A 53 -27.24 3.37 -8.62
C TYR A 53 -27.48 2.60 -7.32
N PRO A 54 -26.60 1.67 -6.94
CA PRO A 54 -26.67 1.00 -5.65
C PRO A 54 -26.54 2.01 -4.50
N ALA A 55 -27.56 2.13 -3.65
CA ALA A 55 -27.56 3.15 -2.62
C ALA A 55 -28.18 2.70 -1.28
N TRP A 56 -29.34 2.01 -1.33
CA TRP A 56 -30.08 1.70 -0.11
C TRP A 56 -29.62 0.38 0.50
N PRO A 57 -29.26 0.35 1.80
CA PRO A 57 -28.84 -0.87 2.45
C PRO A 57 -30.02 -1.85 2.59
N LEU A 58 -29.76 -3.12 2.30
CA LEU A 58 -30.63 -4.27 2.52
C LEU A 58 -29.96 -5.22 3.51
N ILE A 59 -30.70 -6.21 4.00
CA ILE A 59 -30.18 -7.21 4.97
C ILE A 59 -28.97 -7.96 4.41
N HIS A 60 -28.92 -8.22 3.11
CA HIS A 60 -27.86 -8.97 2.44
C HIS A 60 -27.16 -8.18 1.32
N GLY A 61 -27.15 -6.86 1.40
CA GLY A 61 -26.49 -6.03 0.37
C GLY A 61 -27.08 -4.63 0.27
N ALA A 62 -27.15 -4.11 -0.94
CA ALA A 62 -27.76 -2.84 -1.27
C ALA A 62 -28.66 -2.98 -2.52
N THR A 63 -29.54 -2.00 -2.75
CA THR A 63 -30.30 -1.93 -3.99
C THR A 63 -29.34 -1.81 -5.17
N GLN A 64 -29.57 -2.53 -6.25
CA GLN A 64 -28.67 -2.52 -7.42
C GLN A 64 -28.86 -1.28 -8.31
N GLY A 65 -29.99 -0.58 -8.16
CA GLY A 65 -30.38 0.48 -9.08
C GLY A 65 -30.78 -0.04 -10.47
N TYR A 66 -31.47 0.79 -11.25
CA TYR A 66 -31.92 0.35 -12.59
C TYR A 66 -30.81 0.34 -13.64
N LEU A 67 -29.67 1.04 -13.40
CA LEU A 67 -28.50 0.99 -14.28
C LEU A 67 -27.70 -0.29 -14.13
N GLY A 68 -27.96 -1.09 -13.09
CA GLY A 68 -27.30 -2.39 -12.88
C GLY A 68 -25.78 -2.30 -12.67
N GLN A 69 -25.26 -1.12 -12.31
CA GLN A 69 -23.84 -0.91 -12.10
C GLN A 69 -23.40 -1.58 -10.80
N ASP A 70 -22.37 -2.41 -10.89
CA ASP A 70 -21.72 -3.03 -9.75
C ASP A 70 -20.21 -2.74 -9.81
N THR A 71 -19.74 -1.91 -8.92
CA THR A 71 -18.32 -1.52 -8.85
C THR A 71 -17.38 -2.71 -8.67
N ARG A 72 -17.83 -3.80 -8.03
CA ARG A 72 -17.04 -5.03 -7.91
C ARG A 72 -16.95 -5.78 -9.23
N ALA A 73 -18.04 -5.86 -9.97
CA ALA A 73 -18.06 -6.45 -11.30
C ALA A 73 -17.22 -5.63 -12.28
N ASP A 74 -17.27 -4.30 -12.22
CA ASP A 74 -16.46 -3.40 -13.03
C ASP A 74 -14.96 -3.62 -12.76
N VAL A 75 -14.56 -3.69 -11.48
CA VAL A 75 -13.17 -4.00 -11.09
C VAL A 75 -12.75 -5.39 -11.55
N ALA A 76 -13.61 -6.40 -11.39
CA ALA A 76 -13.31 -7.77 -11.84
C ALA A 76 -13.13 -7.84 -13.36
N ALA A 77 -13.98 -7.13 -14.12
CA ALA A 77 -13.87 -7.04 -15.57
C ALA A 77 -12.56 -6.34 -16.01
N GLU A 78 -12.17 -5.29 -15.30
CA GLU A 78 -10.93 -4.57 -15.57
C GLU A 78 -9.69 -5.41 -15.25
N ILE A 79 -9.68 -6.10 -14.11
CA ILE A 79 -8.62 -7.06 -13.76
C ILE A 79 -8.50 -8.12 -14.86
N LYS A 80 -9.63 -8.72 -15.27
CA LYS A 80 -9.64 -9.72 -16.33
C LYS A 80 -9.10 -9.18 -17.65
N ARG A 81 -9.46 -7.96 -18.03
CA ARG A 81 -8.95 -7.32 -19.23
C ARG A 81 -7.42 -7.20 -19.24
N PHE A 82 -6.85 -6.79 -18.10
CA PHE A 82 -5.39 -6.72 -17.94
C PHE A 82 -4.74 -8.10 -17.92
N ASP A 83 -5.36 -9.07 -17.28
CA ASP A 83 -4.86 -10.45 -17.27
C ASP A 83 -4.86 -11.07 -18.66
N ASP A 84 -5.95 -10.90 -19.41
CA ASP A 84 -6.05 -11.39 -20.79
C ASP A 84 -5.01 -10.68 -21.71
N ALA A 85 -4.83 -9.37 -21.58
CA ALA A 85 -3.87 -8.60 -22.37
C ALA A 85 -2.41 -9.00 -22.09
N ASN A 86 -2.10 -9.48 -20.90
CA ASN A 86 -0.76 -9.88 -20.50
C ASN A 86 -0.55 -11.40 -20.51
N ALA A 87 -1.55 -12.19 -20.92
CA ALA A 87 -1.50 -13.65 -20.81
C ALA A 87 -0.30 -14.25 -21.55
N ASP A 88 -0.03 -13.79 -22.78
CA ASP A 88 1.06 -14.31 -23.60
C ASP A 88 2.43 -14.02 -23.02
N ILE A 89 2.67 -12.80 -22.54
CA ILE A 89 3.96 -12.44 -21.95
C ILE A 89 4.16 -13.11 -20.58
N LYS A 90 3.10 -13.29 -19.80
CA LYS A 90 3.12 -14.09 -18.56
C LYS A 90 3.50 -15.54 -18.84
N ALA A 91 2.91 -16.15 -19.86
CA ALA A 91 3.22 -17.53 -20.25
C ALA A 91 4.69 -17.67 -20.68
N LYS A 92 5.20 -16.75 -21.49
CA LYS A 92 6.62 -16.71 -21.88
C LYS A 92 7.54 -16.55 -20.66
N LEU A 93 7.19 -15.67 -19.71
CA LEU A 93 7.98 -15.44 -18.51
C LEU A 93 8.04 -16.68 -17.61
N ILE A 94 6.91 -17.38 -17.42
CA ILE A 94 6.84 -18.60 -16.62
C ILE A 94 7.66 -19.74 -17.27
N ALA A 95 7.67 -19.80 -18.58
CA ALA A 95 8.41 -20.83 -19.32
C ALA A 95 9.92 -20.54 -19.44
N ALA A 96 10.35 -19.29 -19.22
CA ALA A 96 11.74 -18.90 -19.33
C ALA A 96 12.54 -19.33 -18.08
N PRO A 97 13.80 -19.82 -18.25
CA PRO A 97 14.68 -20.02 -17.11
C PRO A 97 14.99 -18.67 -16.46
N LEU A 98 15.09 -18.62 -15.11
CA LEU A 98 15.34 -17.39 -14.35
C LEU A 98 16.55 -16.61 -14.89
N THR A 99 17.64 -17.29 -15.17
CA THR A 99 18.89 -16.69 -15.70
C THR A 99 18.74 -16.15 -17.11
N GLY A 100 17.73 -16.60 -17.88
CA GLY A 100 17.47 -16.16 -19.24
C GLY A 100 16.65 -14.86 -19.35
N ILE A 101 15.98 -14.46 -18.27
CA ILE A 101 15.09 -13.30 -18.27
C ILE A 101 15.88 -12.01 -18.51
N ALA A 102 17.01 -11.85 -17.86
CA ALA A 102 17.86 -10.66 -17.98
C ALA A 102 18.39 -10.41 -19.41
N GLY A 103 18.56 -11.47 -20.19
CA GLY A 103 19.02 -11.41 -21.58
C GLY A 103 17.94 -11.14 -22.62
N ASN A 104 16.68 -11.07 -22.21
CA ASN A 104 15.54 -10.81 -23.08
C ASN A 104 14.86 -9.50 -22.66
N ASP A 105 15.03 -8.45 -23.44
CA ASP A 105 14.57 -7.10 -23.12
C ASP A 105 13.05 -7.04 -22.84
N GLU A 106 12.23 -7.75 -23.63
CA GLU A 106 10.78 -7.78 -23.47
C GLU A 106 10.38 -8.41 -22.13
N LEU A 107 10.95 -9.58 -21.80
CA LEU A 107 10.69 -10.30 -20.56
C LEU A 107 11.23 -9.55 -19.35
N ASN A 108 12.43 -8.97 -19.46
CA ASN A 108 13.05 -8.21 -18.39
C ASN A 108 12.25 -6.96 -18.05
N GLN A 109 11.80 -6.19 -19.05
CA GLN A 109 10.99 -5.01 -18.84
C GLN A 109 9.66 -5.36 -18.16
N TYR A 110 9.00 -6.42 -18.63
CA TYR A 110 7.75 -6.87 -18.06
C TYR A 110 7.95 -7.37 -16.61
N ALA A 111 8.94 -8.25 -16.38
CA ALA A 111 9.25 -8.80 -15.05
C ALA A 111 9.59 -7.70 -14.03
N THR A 112 10.41 -6.73 -14.43
CA THR A 112 10.80 -5.61 -13.57
C THR A 112 9.61 -4.71 -13.22
N SER A 113 8.76 -4.39 -14.21
CA SER A 113 7.58 -3.56 -13.99
C SER A 113 6.55 -4.26 -13.09
N ALA A 114 6.24 -5.51 -13.36
CA ALA A 114 5.31 -6.31 -12.57
C ALA A 114 5.89 -6.57 -11.15
N GLY A 115 7.16 -6.92 -11.07
CA GLY A 115 7.88 -7.12 -9.80
C GLY A 115 7.89 -5.87 -8.93
N SER A 116 8.06 -4.69 -9.52
CA SER A 116 7.97 -3.41 -8.79
C SER A 116 6.60 -3.21 -8.14
N ALA A 117 5.52 -3.56 -8.81
CA ALA A 117 4.17 -3.47 -8.25
C ALA A 117 3.97 -4.45 -7.09
N VAL A 118 4.42 -5.70 -7.27
CA VAL A 118 4.38 -6.73 -6.22
C VAL A 118 5.22 -6.32 -5.01
N PHE A 119 6.43 -5.82 -5.24
CA PHE A 119 7.32 -5.34 -4.18
C PHE A 119 6.68 -4.23 -3.35
N LYS A 120 6.08 -3.22 -4.00
CA LYS A 120 5.39 -2.12 -3.31
C LYS A 120 4.22 -2.60 -2.47
N THR A 121 3.54 -3.65 -2.91
CA THR A 121 2.36 -4.20 -2.21
C THR A 121 2.74 -5.04 -1.00
N TRP A 122 3.75 -5.91 -1.14
CA TRP A 122 4.02 -6.95 -0.15
C TRP A 122 5.35 -6.79 0.60
N CYS A 123 6.38 -6.26 -0.04
CA CYS A 123 7.73 -6.23 0.51
C CYS A 123 8.09 -4.88 1.14
N ALA A 124 7.62 -3.78 0.53
CA ALA A 124 7.97 -2.43 0.95
C ALA A 124 7.51 -2.08 2.37
N GLN A 125 6.50 -2.76 2.90
CA GLN A 125 6.02 -2.55 4.27
C GLN A 125 7.12 -2.83 5.30
N CYS A 126 7.99 -3.80 5.01
CA CYS A 126 9.11 -4.18 5.88
C CYS A 126 10.43 -3.61 5.38
N HIS A 127 10.72 -3.75 4.06
CA HIS A 127 12.00 -3.35 3.47
C HIS A 127 12.09 -1.89 3.05
N GLY A 128 10.99 -1.12 3.17
CA GLY A 128 10.92 0.27 2.70
C GLY A 128 10.70 0.38 1.19
N SER A 129 10.16 1.52 0.73
CA SER A 129 9.85 1.74 -0.69
C SER A 129 11.08 1.75 -1.60
N GLY A 130 12.25 2.09 -1.06
CA GLY A 130 13.56 2.05 -1.71
C GLY A 130 14.35 0.79 -1.43
N ALA A 131 13.75 -0.22 -0.80
CA ALA A 131 14.39 -1.48 -0.42
C ALA A 131 15.61 -1.38 0.51
N GLY A 132 15.82 -0.21 1.15
CA GLY A 132 16.96 0.06 2.05
C GLY A 132 16.84 -0.59 3.44
N GLY A 133 15.75 -1.31 3.71
CA GLY A 133 15.53 -1.96 4.99
C GLY A 133 15.25 -0.99 6.15
N VAL A 134 15.18 -1.54 7.36
CA VAL A 134 15.10 -0.76 8.60
C VAL A 134 16.07 -1.36 9.61
N GLN A 135 17.22 -0.72 9.77
CA GLN A 135 18.20 -1.12 10.78
C GLN A 135 17.57 -1.13 12.18
N GLY A 136 17.91 -2.14 12.98
CA GLY A 136 17.39 -2.32 14.34
C GLY A 136 16.00 -2.96 14.43
N LYS A 137 15.29 -3.17 13.31
CA LYS A 137 14.02 -3.92 13.27
C LYS A 137 14.12 -5.28 12.59
N GLY A 138 15.32 -5.68 12.17
CA GLY A 138 15.56 -6.98 11.54
C GLY A 138 15.16 -7.06 10.07
N TYR A 139 14.87 -5.95 9.42
CA TYR A 139 14.59 -5.90 7.98
C TYR A 139 15.85 -5.47 7.23
N PRO A 140 16.51 -6.40 6.51
CA PRO A 140 17.76 -6.09 5.83
C PRO A 140 17.57 -5.12 4.66
N ASN A 141 18.66 -4.40 4.34
CA ASN A 141 18.80 -3.68 3.09
C ASN A 141 18.91 -4.70 1.94
N LEU A 142 18.13 -4.52 0.89
CA LEU A 142 18.13 -5.39 -0.29
C LEU A 142 18.90 -4.77 -1.47
N THR A 143 19.51 -3.60 -1.27
CA THR A 143 20.26 -2.88 -2.31
C THR A 143 21.78 -2.90 -2.11
N ASP A 144 22.24 -3.48 -1.00
CA ASP A 144 23.66 -3.69 -0.71
C ASP A 144 24.14 -5.09 -1.17
N ASN A 145 25.39 -5.41 -0.87
CA ASN A 145 26.00 -6.69 -1.23
C ASN A 145 26.08 -7.68 -0.05
N ASP A 146 25.36 -7.38 1.05
CA ASP A 146 25.36 -8.21 2.26
C ASP A 146 24.28 -9.27 2.21
N TRP A 147 24.57 -10.41 1.60
CA TRP A 147 23.65 -11.50 1.37
C TRP A 147 23.91 -12.68 2.31
N LEU A 148 23.06 -12.87 3.31
CA LEU A 148 23.16 -14.02 4.21
C LEU A 148 22.89 -15.36 3.50
N TRP A 149 21.96 -15.36 2.54
CA TRP A 149 21.48 -16.56 1.87
C TRP A 149 21.89 -16.65 0.39
N GLY A 150 22.74 -15.76 -0.06
CA GLY A 150 23.15 -15.61 -1.45
C GLY A 150 22.36 -14.53 -2.19
N GLY A 151 23.06 -13.80 -3.06
CA GLY A 151 22.56 -12.70 -3.88
C GLY A 151 22.35 -13.06 -5.34
N ASP A 152 22.57 -14.32 -5.72
CA ASP A 152 22.22 -14.79 -7.06
C ASP A 152 20.71 -15.02 -7.22
N MET A 153 20.28 -15.12 -8.48
CA MET A 153 18.85 -15.18 -8.83
C MET A 153 18.16 -16.39 -8.20
N ASP A 154 18.81 -17.54 -8.16
CA ASP A 154 18.24 -18.78 -7.63
C ASP A 154 18.14 -18.73 -6.10
N ALA A 155 19.14 -18.15 -5.43
CA ALA A 155 19.13 -17.97 -3.98
C ALA A 155 18.03 -16.98 -3.55
N ILE A 156 17.88 -15.87 -4.27
CA ILE A 156 16.79 -14.89 -4.03
C ILE A 156 15.42 -15.55 -4.28
N TYR A 157 15.26 -16.27 -5.38
CA TYR A 157 14.03 -16.99 -5.70
C TYR A 157 13.66 -17.97 -4.59
N THR A 158 14.59 -18.80 -4.14
CA THR A 158 14.38 -19.77 -3.07
C THR A 158 13.96 -19.07 -1.76
N THR A 159 14.64 -17.95 -1.43
CA THR A 159 14.31 -17.18 -0.22
C THR A 159 12.91 -16.59 -0.27
N ILE A 160 12.47 -16.07 -1.43
CA ILE A 160 11.12 -15.51 -1.59
C ILE A 160 10.07 -16.63 -1.58
N ASN A 161 10.36 -17.77 -2.23
CA ASN A 161 9.42 -18.87 -2.36
C ASN A 161 9.15 -19.58 -1.01
N HIS A 162 10.19 -19.85 -0.25
CA HIS A 162 10.12 -20.63 0.99
C HIS A 162 10.14 -19.78 2.25
N GLY A 163 10.62 -18.52 2.14
CA GLY A 163 10.74 -17.60 3.27
C GLY A 163 11.93 -17.89 4.18
N ILE A 164 11.98 -17.13 5.29
CA ILE A 164 12.99 -17.24 6.32
C ILE A 164 12.31 -17.54 7.65
N ARG A 165 12.77 -18.55 8.36
CA ARG A 165 12.21 -19.02 9.65
C ARG A 165 10.71 -19.33 9.59
N ASN A 166 10.22 -19.82 8.44
CA ASN A 166 8.87 -20.32 8.29
C ASN A 166 8.78 -21.72 8.91
N THR A 167 7.92 -21.91 9.90
CA THR A 167 7.79 -23.17 10.64
C THR A 167 6.97 -24.21 9.93
N THR A 168 6.26 -23.85 8.85
CA THR A 168 5.38 -24.75 8.09
C THR A 168 5.99 -25.21 6.76
N ASP A 169 7.13 -24.65 6.37
CA ASP A 169 7.85 -25.00 5.16
C ASP A 169 9.24 -25.57 5.52
N ALA A 170 9.48 -26.82 5.17
CA ALA A 170 10.74 -27.51 5.47
C ALA A 170 11.94 -26.96 4.68
N ASP A 171 11.69 -26.32 3.54
CA ASP A 171 12.72 -25.71 2.68
C ASP A 171 13.00 -24.25 3.03
N ALA A 172 12.30 -23.67 4.02
CA ALA A 172 12.53 -22.33 4.50
C ALA A 172 13.96 -22.15 5.01
N ARG A 173 14.52 -20.97 4.71
CA ARG A 173 15.83 -20.58 5.24
C ARG A 173 15.75 -20.45 6.76
N TYR A 174 16.66 -21.10 7.45
CA TYR A 174 16.71 -21.05 8.91
C TYR A 174 18.12 -20.78 9.41
N SER A 175 18.26 -19.78 10.28
CA SER A 175 19.46 -19.56 11.06
C SER A 175 19.10 -19.01 12.43
N GLU A 176 19.76 -19.53 13.43
CA GLU A 176 19.61 -19.12 14.81
C GLU A 176 21.01 -19.11 15.43
N MET A 177 21.26 -18.13 16.27
CA MET A 177 22.47 -18.13 17.10
C MET A 177 22.18 -18.88 18.38
N PRO A 178 22.80 -20.06 18.63
CA PRO A 178 22.62 -20.80 19.87
C PRO A 178 23.08 -19.99 21.08
N LYS A 179 22.57 -20.33 22.24
CA LYS A 179 23.02 -19.78 23.53
C LYS A 179 24.27 -20.53 23.97
N PHE A 180 25.41 -20.30 23.31
CA PHE A 180 26.61 -21.11 23.43
C PHE A 180 27.06 -21.37 24.88
N GLY A 181 26.98 -20.37 25.76
CA GLY A 181 27.32 -20.52 27.17
C GLY A 181 26.24 -21.22 27.98
N VAL A 182 24.97 -20.80 27.84
CA VAL A 182 23.84 -21.35 28.61
C VAL A 182 23.57 -22.82 28.24
N ASP A 183 23.67 -23.14 26.95
CA ASP A 183 23.47 -24.49 26.42
C ASP A 183 24.76 -25.36 26.55
N GLN A 184 25.82 -24.81 27.18
CA GLN A 184 27.11 -25.50 27.43
C GLN A 184 27.80 -26.04 26.16
N LEU A 185 27.59 -25.36 25.03
CA LEU A 185 28.25 -25.68 23.76
C LEU A 185 29.72 -25.19 23.73
N LEU A 186 30.01 -24.10 24.41
CA LEU A 186 31.34 -23.54 24.64
C LEU A 186 31.53 -23.28 26.14
N ASP A 187 32.73 -23.52 26.63
CA ASP A 187 33.13 -23.14 27.96
C ASP A 187 33.46 -21.62 28.03
N GLU A 188 33.65 -21.11 29.24
CA GLU A 188 33.92 -19.68 29.49
C GLU A 188 35.23 -19.20 28.83
N THR A 189 36.24 -20.07 28.78
CA THR A 189 37.53 -19.76 28.12
C THR A 189 37.33 -19.65 26.60
N GLN A 190 36.60 -20.59 26.01
CA GLN A 190 36.32 -20.59 24.58
C GLN A 190 35.50 -19.37 24.17
N ILE A 191 34.52 -19.00 24.99
CA ILE A 191 33.71 -17.78 24.76
C ILE A 191 34.64 -16.55 24.77
N GLY A 192 35.54 -16.42 25.75
CA GLY A 192 36.51 -15.33 25.77
C GLY A 192 37.38 -15.28 24.51
N GLN A 193 37.92 -16.42 24.07
CA GLN A 193 38.72 -16.51 22.84
C GLN A 193 37.94 -16.07 21.59
N VAL A 194 36.66 -16.43 21.49
CA VAL A 194 35.81 -16.01 20.35
C VAL A 194 35.53 -14.49 20.41
N VAL A 195 35.31 -13.93 21.61
CA VAL A 195 35.15 -12.49 21.79
C VAL A 195 36.36 -11.72 21.31
N GLU A 196 37.57 -12.11 21.77
CA GLU A 196 38.82 -11.48 21.34
C GLU A 196 39.07 -11.57 19.83
N TYR A 197 38.76 -12.72 19.23
CA TYR A 197 38.86 -12.89 17.79
C TYR A 197 37.89 -11.97 17.01
N VAL A 198 36.66 -11.82 17.48
CA VAL A 198 35.68 -10.91 16.86
C VAL A 198 36.12 -9.45 16.99
N LEU A 199 36.66 -9.05 18.15
CA LEU A 199 37.22 -7.70 18.34
C LEU A 199 38.38 -7.45 17.37
N GLN A 200 39.30 -8.44 17.22
CA GLN A 200 40.38 -8.36 16.26
C GLN A 200 39.87 -8.16 14.82
N LEU A 201 38.85 -8.93 14.39
CA LEU A 201 38.28 -8.80 13.05
C LEU A 201 37.63 -7.43 12.83
N SER A 202 37.05 -6.83 13.86
CA SER A 202 36.41 -5.50 13.80
C SER A 202 37.41 -4.34 13.93
N GLY A 203 38.72 -4.63 14.13
CA GLY A 203 39.76 -3.61 14.28
C GLY A 203 39.68 -2.85 15.61
N GLN A 204 39.04 -3.42 16.60
CA GLN A 204 38.99 -2.88 17.97
C GLN A 204 40.17 -3.39 18.81
N GLU A 205 40.44 -2.73 19.95
CA GLU A 205 41.42 -3.22 20.91
C GLU A 205 40.98 -4.59 21.45
N HIS A 206 41.92 -5.52 21.50
CA HIS A 206 41.74 -6.90 21.96
C HIS A 206 43.03 -7.33 22.72
N ASP A 207 42.87 -8.27 23.65
CA ASP A 207 43.98 -8.81 24.45
C ASP A 207 44.75 -9.94 23.75
#